data_c1f28e41dabae012c87db921431393e3
#
_entry.id   c1f28e41dabae012c87db921431393e3
#
_cell.length_a   1.000
_cell.length_b   1.000
_cell.length_c   1.000
_cell.angle_alpha   90.00
_cell.angle_beta   90.00
_cell.angle_gamma   90.00
#
_symmetry.space_group_name_H-M   'P 1'
#
loop_
_entity.id
_entity.type
_entity.pdbx_description
1 polymer ?
#
loop_
_entity_poly.entity_id
_entity_poly.type
_entity_poly.pdbx_seq_one_letter_code
_entity_poly.pdbx_strand_id
1 'polypeptide(L)'
;MRKSTIAATMAASGLLALLPASAAHAHGTMSNPPSRVYVCKNEGPEAPKSAACKAAVAAGGTQAYYDWNEVSLLEAGGRHRELIPDGKLCSAGREKYRGLDLQRADWPATKVSPGTFTLTYHATAPHANSNFEFYITREGWNPTMPLKWSDLVHVKTFNGQNPTTFTNWTINLPQRSGRHILYSIWQRVVGSNEAFYTCSDVDFGGGNPTTPTPTPTPTATPTPTPTPTASQSGGTWRAGTAYRVGDRVTYNGLTYECTQAHTALTGWEPPNVAALWRRV
;
A
#
# COMPACT_ATOMS: atom_id res chain seq x y z
N MET A 1 61.65 29.21 -55.82
CA MET A 1 60.27 28.80 -55.76
C MET A 1 60.06 28.00 -54.49
N ARG A 2 59.50 28.62 -53.41
CA ARG A 2 59.19 27.93 -52.14
C ARG A 2 57.69 27.61 -52.15
N LYS A 3 57.36 26.32 -52.06
CA LYS A 3 55.98 25.88 -51.90
C LYS A 3 55.63 25.84 -50.43
N SER A 4 54.66 26.70 -50.03
CA SER A 4 54.10 26.65 -48.65
C SER A 4 52.98 25.66 -48.63
N THR A 5 53.07 24.66 -47.78
CA THR A 5 52.05 23.69 -47.48
C THR A 5 51.23 24.20 -46.28
N ILE A 6 49.96 24.48 -46.49
CA ILE A 6 49.01 24.85 -45.41
C ILE A 6 48.43 23.56 -44.85
N ALA A 7 48.74 23.27 -43.57
CA ALA A 7 48.10 22.17 -42.84
C ALA A 7 46.78 22.67 -42.22
N ALA A 8 45.68 22.11 -42.64
CA ALA A 8 44.35 22.35 -42.06
C ALA A 8 44.15 21.42 -40.87
N THR A 9 44.10 22.00 -39.67
CA THR A 9 43.74 21.28 -38.42
C THR A 9 42.21 21.26 -38.31
N MET A 10 41.61 20.07 -38.50
CA MET A 10 40.20 19.85 -38.18
C MET A 10 40.03 19.68 -36.64
N ALA A 11 39.39 20.64 -36.02
CA ALA A 11 38.94 20.51 -34.62
C ALA A 11 37.65 19.68 -34.58
N ALA A 12 37.74 18.44 -34.09
CA ALA A 12 36.56 17.62 -33.83
C ALA A 12 35.92 18.08 -32.52
N SER A 13 34.82 18.84 -32.64
CA SER A 13 33.96 19.22 -31.50
C SER A 13 33.13 17.99 -31.10
N GLY A 14 33.57 17.29 -30.05
CA GLY A 14 32.80 16.22 -29.43
C GLY A 14 31.56 16.78 -28.76
N LEU A 15 30.37 16.50 -29.33
CA LEU A 15 29.09 16.76 -28.69
C LEU A 15 28.91 15.74 -27.56
N LEU A 16 29.14 16.15 -26.32
CA LEU A 16 28.80 15.34 -25.14
C LEU A 16 27.26 15.33 -25.03
N ALA A 17 26.62 14.24 -25.47
CA ALA A 17 25.20 14.02 -25.24
C ALA A 17 24.97 13.80 -23.75
N LEU A 18 24.42 14.79 -23.05
CA LEU A 18 23.87 14.64 -21.70
C LEU A 18 22.62 13.77 -21.81
N LEU A 19 22.78 12.46 -21.60
CA LEU A 19 21.66 11.55 -21.42
C LEU A 19 20.95 11.94 -20.12
N PRO A 20 19.62 12.16 -20.13
CA PRO A 20 18.88 12.37 -18.90
C PRO A 20 19.08 11.12 -18.00
N ALA A 21 19.61 11.31 -16.80
CA ALA A 21 19.65 10.25 -15.81
C ALA A 21 18.20 9.86 -15.50
N SER A 22 17.82 8.64 -15.86
CA SER A 22 16.53 8.07 -15.45
C SER A 22 16.47 8.14 -13.93
N ALA A 23 15.41 8.75 -13.38
CA ALA A 23 15.17 8.75 -11.94
C ALA A 23 15.05 7.29 -11.50
N ALA A 24 16.07 6.78 -10.81
CA ALA A 24 16.04 5.44 -10.27
C ALA A 24 15.03 5.42 -9.12
N HIS A 25 13.88 4.78 -9.34
CA HIS A 25 12.85 4.61 -8.33
C HIS A 25 13.34 3.65 -7.25
N ALA A 26 13.21 4.07 -5.98
CA ALA A 26 13.40 3.18 -4.85
C ALA A 26 12.19 2.27 -4.68
N HIS A 27 12.35 1.11 -4.08
CA HIS A 27 11.23 0.22 -3.74
C HIS A 27 11.56 -0.62 -2.51
N GLY A 28 10.60 -0.75 -1.61
CA GLY A 28 10.77 -1.58 -0.43
C GLY A 28 9.67 -1.44 0.62
N THR A 29 9.74 -2.31 1.61
CA THR A 29 8.82 -2.34 2.76
C THR A 29 9.45 -3.07 3.95
N MET A 30 8.84 -2.96 5.13
CA MET A 30 9.23 -3.76 6.29
C MET A 30 8.86 -5.23 6.08
N SER A 31 9.85 -6.13 6.32
CA SER A 31 9.66 -7.58 6.28
C SER A 31 9.73 -8.21 7.68
N ASN A 32 10.34 -7.54 8.67
CA ASN A 32 10.28 -7.91 10.09
C ASN A 32 10.25 -6.67 10.99
N PRO A 33 9.16 -6.42 11.74
CA PRO A 33 7.86 -7.09 11.58
C PRO A 33 7.28 -6.75 10.21
N PRO A 34 6.57 -7.71 9.57
CA PRO A 34 6.05 -7.48 8.22
C PRO A 34 4.98 -6.37 8.21
N SER A 35 5.07 -5.48 7.23
CA SER A 35 4.06 -4.45 7.03
C SER A 35 2.73 -5.05 6.57
N ARG A 36 1.62 -4.32 6.77
CA ARG A 36 0.28 -4.75 6.32
C ARG A 36 0.26 -5.14 4.85
N VAL A 37 0.90 -4.33 3.99
CA VAL A 37 0.98 -4.62 2.56
C VAL A 37 1.77 -5.90 2.29
N TYR A 38 2.86 -6.13 3.02
CA TYR A 38 3.70 -7.31 2.86
C TYR A 38 3.02 -8.59 3.37
N VAL A 39 2.26 -8.50 4.47
CA VAL A 39 1.42 -9.60 4.97
C VAL A 39 0.41 -10.02 3.92
N CYS A 40 -0.40 -9.07 3.41
CA CYS A 40 -1.45 -9.38 2.45
C CYS A 40 -0.90 -9.86 1.10
N LYS A 41 0.24 -9.34 0.66
CA LYS A 41 0.98 -9.86 -0.50
C LYS A 41 1.38 -11.32 -0.30
N ASN A 42 1.90 -11.67 0.89
CA ASN A 42 2.34 -13.04 1.19
C ASN A 42 1.18 -14.02 1.41
N GLU A 43 0.01 -13.54 1.83
CA GLU A 43 -1.20 -14.35 1.88
C GLU A 43 -1.75 -14.71 0.50
N GLY A 44 -1.40 -13.94 -0.52
CA GLY A 44 -1.88 -14.05 -1.90
C GLY A 44 -3.02 -13.06 -2.19
N PRO A 45 -2.80 -12.06 -3.06
CA PRO A 45 -3.77 -11.01 -3.34
C PRO A 45 -5.13 -11.51 -3.81
N GLU A 46 -5.14 -12.59 -4.59
CA GLU A 46 -6.38 -13.15 -5.17
C GLU A 46 -7.19 -14.02 -4.18
N ALA A 47 -6.55 -14.51 -3.12
CA ALA A 47 -7.18 -15.36 -2.13
C ALA A 47 -6.62 -15.11 -0.72
N PRO A 48 -6.74 -13.89 -0.19
CA PRO A 48 -6.19 -13.54 1.12
C PRO A 48 -6.83 -14.40 2.23
N LYS A 49 -6.03 -14.72 3.25
CA LYS A 49 -6.42 -15.68 4.29
C LYS A 49 -7.05 -14.98 5.50
N SER A 50 -6.39 -13.94 6.03
CA SER A 50 -6.86 -13.20 7.19
C SER A 50 -8.09 -12.35 6.86
N ALA A 51 -8.95 -12.11 7.85
CA ALA A 51 -10.11 -11.24 7.70
C ALA A 51 -9.70 -9.80 7.37
N ALA A 52 -8.57 -9.34 7.91
CA ALA A 52 -8.03 -8.02 7.63
C ALA A 52 -7.59 -7.87 6.17
N CYS A 53 -6.81 -8.83 5.62
CA CYS A 53 -6.37 -8.77 4.22
C CYS A 53 -7.54 -8.94 3.25
N LYS A 54 -8.55 -9.78 3.56
CA LYS A 54 -9.80 -9.86 2.78
C LYS A 54 -10.51 -8.52 2.71
N ALA A 55 -10.65 -7.87 3.85
CA ALA A 55 -11.29 -6.54 3.91
C ALA A 55 -10.46 -5.47 3.16
N ALA A 56 -9.14 -5.54 3.28
CA ALA A 56 -8.24 -4.60 2.63
C ALA A 56 -8.26 -4.76 1.10
N VAL A 57 -8.30 -5.99 0.58
CA VAL A 57 -8.49 -6.28 -0.85
C VAL A 57 -9.87 -5.81 -1.31
N ALA A 58 -10.92 -6.08 -0.54
CA ALA A 58 -12.28 -5.61 -0.86
C ALA A 58 -12.36 -4.08 -0.93
N ALA A 59 -11.62 -3.37 -0.07
CA ALA A 59 -11.58 -1.91 -0.06
C ALA A 59 -10.76 -1.31 -1.21
N GLY A 60 -9.59 -1.88 -1.52
CA GLY A 60 -8.58 -1.28 -2.42
C GLY A 60 -8.29 -2.04 -3.71
N GLY A 61 -8.82 -3.25 -3.86
CA GLY A 61 -8.46 -4.15 -4.96
C GLY A 61 -7.14 -4.87 -4.71
N THR A 62 -6.77 -5.75 -5.64
CA THR A 62 -5.57 -6.62 -5.53
C THR A 62 -4.28 -5.92 -5.94
N GLN A 63 -4.36 -4.87 -6.79
CA GLN A 63 -3.19 -4.20 -7.36
C GLN A 63 -2.22 -3.66 -6.30
N ALA A 64 -2.75 -3.16 -5.18
CA ALA A 64 -1.93 -2.67 -4.06
C ALA A 64 -0.93 -3.72 -3.53
N TYR A 65 -1.24 -5.00 -3.65
CA TYR A 65 -0.44 -6.11 -3.12
C TYR A 65 0.51 -6.71 -4.16
N TYR A 66 0.26 -6.48 -5.44
CA TYR A 66 1.25 -6.70 -6.49
C TYR A 66 2.32 -5.60 -6.47
N ASP A 67 1.91 -4.36 -6.21
CA ASP A 67 2.78 -3.19 -6.08
C ASP A 67 3.17 -2.93 -4.60
N TRP A 68 3.37 -4.01 -3.83
CA TRP A 68 3.58 -4.00 -2.39
C TRP A 68 4.79 -3.17 -1.92
N ASN A 69 5.75 -2.94 -2.78
CA ASN A 69 7.03 -2.28 -2.49
C ASN A 69 7.04 -0.79 -2.84
N GLU A 70 5.90 -0.19 -3.23
CA GLU A 70 5.83 1.21 -3.65
C GLU A 70 4.78 2.06 -2.91
N VAL A 71 4.54 1.76 -1.61
CA VAL A 71 3.75 2.65 -0.76
C VAL A 71 4.57 3.89 -0.47
N SER A 72 4.60 4.83 -1.42
CA SER A 72 5.53 5.96 -1.44
C SER A 72 4.90 7.26 -1.92
N LEU A 73 5.57 8.37 -1.59
CA LEU A 73 5.37 9.70 -2.17
C LEU A 73 6.67 10.14 -2.82
N LEU A 74 6.62 10.48 -4.11
CA LEU A 74 7.80 10.84 -4.90
C LEU A 74 8.45 12.15 -4.42
N GLU A 75 7.65 13.13 -3.98
CA GLU A 75 8.09 14.45 -3.58
C GLU A 75 7.83 14.72 -2.08
N ALA A 76 8.10 13.72 -1.24
CA ALA A 76 7.92 13.85 0.20
C ALA A 76 8.88 14.88 0.82
N GLY A 77 10.18 14.78 0.53
CA GLY A 77 11.18 15.76 0.97
C GLY A 77 11.16 16.08 2.46
N GLY A 78 10.84 15.11 3.31
CA GLY A 78 10.70 15.29 4.75
C GLY A 78 9.35 15.86 5.22
N ARG A 79 8.46 16.26 4.31
CA ARG A 79 7.15 16.90 4.63
C ARG A 79 6.04 15.89 4.91
N HIS A 80 6.37 14.76 5.55
CA HIS A 80 5.47 13.62 5.75
C HIS A 80 4.15 14.01 6.41
N ARG A 81 4.21 14.81 7.48
CA ARG A 81 3.03 15.23 8.26
C ARG A 81 2.15 16.24 7.54
N GLU A 82 2.74 17.01 6.61
CA GLU A 82 2.02 17.96 5.76
C GLU A 82 1.27 17.26 4.63
N LEU A 83 1.90 16.25 4.03
CA LEU A 83 1.41 15.59 2.84
C LEU A 83 0.46 14.43 3.12
N ILE A 84 0.61 13.76 4.27
CA ILE A 84 -0.20 12.59 4.62
C ILE A 84 -1.16 12.96 5.75
N PRO A 85 -2.47 13.02 5.48
CA PRO A 85 -3.45 13.37 6.50
C PRO A 85 -3.63 12.24 7.52
N ASP A 86 -4.08 12.61 8.73
CA ASP A 86 -4.51 11.66 9.76
C ASP A 86 -5.52 10.65 9.21
N GLY A 87 -5.39 9.39 9.61
CA GLY A 87 -6.20 8.28 9.12
C GLY A 87 -5.75 7.69 7.77
N LYS A 88 -4.69 8.26 7.16
CA LYS A 88 -4.14 7.83 5.86
C LYS A 88 -2.66 7.46 5.91
N LEU A 89 -2.14 7.19 7.10
CA LEU A 89 -0.71 7.00 7.30
C LEU A 89 -0.18 5.71 6.65
N CYS A 90 -0.95 4.62 6.73
CA CYS A 90 -0.52 3.32 6.21
C CYS A 90 -0.57 3.23 4.69
N SER A 91 -1.42 4.03 4.05
CA SER A 91 -1.51 4.17 2.59
C SER A 91 -0.63 5.26 2.02
N ALA A 92 0.04 6.07 2.86
CA ALA A 92 0.69 7.33 2.45
C ALA A 92 -0.28 8.30 1.75
N GLY A 93 -1.57 8.27 2.10
CA GLY A 93 -2.62 9.07 1.43
C GLY A 93 -2.98 8.60 0.02
N ARG A 94 -2.37 7.52 -0.49
CA ARG A 94 -2.60 7.03 -1.84
C ARG A 94 -3.83 6.14 -1.92
N GLU A 95 -4.73 6.47 -2.83
CA GLU A 95 -6.01 5.78 -3.01
C GLU A 95 -5.84 4.28 -3.32
N LYS A 96 -4.83 3.91 -4.10
CA LYS A 96 -4.49 2.52 -4.41
C LYS A 96 -4.31 1.67 -3.14
N TYR A 97 -3.76 2.25 -2.09
CA TYR A 97 -3.42 1.57 -0.84
C TYR A 97 -4.43 1.80 0.29
N ARG A 98 -5.60 2.42 0.03
CA ARG A 98 -6.57 2.79 1.08
C ARG A 98 -7.01 1.63 1.98
N GLY A 99 -6.94 0.40 1.47
CA GLY A 99 -7.22 -0.80 2.27
C GLY A 99 -6.28 -0.99 3.46
N LEU A 100 -5.06 -0.42 3.41
CA LEU A 100 -4.11 -0.50 4.51
C LEU A 100 -4.47 0.41 5.70
N ASP A 101 -5.35 1.40 5.49
CA ASP A 101 -5.80 2.32 6.54
C ASP A 101 -7.00 1.80 7.33
N LEU A 102 -7.51 0.62 7.03
CA LEU A 102 -8.67 0.05 7.72
C LEU A 102 -8.43 -0.07 9.23
N GLN A 103 -9.36 0.49 9.99
CA GLN A 103 -9.35 0.59 11.45
C GLN A 103 -9.81 -0.74 12.05
N ARG A 104 -8.87 -1.67 12.26
CA ARG A 104 -9.16 -3.05 12.65
C ARG A 104 -8.18 -3.54 13.71
N ALA A 105 -8.71 -4.24 14.69
CA ALA A 105 -7.90 -4.87 15.75
C ALA A 105 -7.40 -6.28 15.38
N ASP A 106 -7.82 -6.82 14.23
CA ASP A 106 -7.53 -8.19 13.79
C ASP A 106 -6.49 -8.28 12.65
N TRP A 107 -5.76 -7.19 12.39
CA TRP A 107 -4.60 -7.28 11.51
C TRP A 107 -3.62 -8.36 12.00
N PRO A 108 -3.06 -9.22 11.14
CA PRO A 108 -1.99 -10.13 11.55
C PRO A 108 -0.85 -9.34 12.21
N ALA A 109 -0.46 -9.73 13.40
CA ALA A 109 0.54 -9.02 14.20
C ALA A 109 1.70 -9.91 14.59
N THR A 110 2.91 -9.33 14.59
CA THR A 110 4.10 -9.98 15.15
C THR A 110 4.10 -9.85 16.67
N LYS A 111 4.24 -10.97 17.37
CA LYS A 111 4.46 -10.94 18.83
C LYS A 111 5.82 -10.34 19.14
N VAL A 112 5.83 -9.37 20.03
CA VAL A 112 7.04 -8.66 20.45
C VAL A 112 7.06 -8.49 21.97
N SER A 113 8.25 -8.19 22.50
CA SER A 113 8.43 -7.81 23.90
C SER A 113 9.16 -6.47 23.98
N PRO A 114 8.99 -5.70 25.05
CA PRO A 114 9.82 -4.52 25.30
C PRO A 114 11.31 -4.88 25.33
N GLY A 115 12.16 -3.95 24.94
CA GLY A 115 13.61 -4.16 24.86
C GLY A 115 14.13 -4.35 23.46
N THR A 116 15.24 -5.05 23.31
CA THR A 116 15.95 -5.19 22.05
C THR A 116 15.14 -5.95 21.01
N PHE A 117 14.96 -5.34 19.82
CA PHE A 117 14.25 -5.94 18.69
C PHE A 117 15.00 -5.68 17.39
N THR A 118 15.10 -6.71 16.54
CA THR A 118 15.72 -6.58 15.21
C THR A 118 14.66 -6.31 14.15
N LEU A 119 14.80 -5.17 13.49
CA LEU A 119 14.03 -4.78 12.31
C LEU A 119 14.69 -5.34 11.05
N THR A 120 13.89 -5.75 10.07
CA THR A 120 14.38 -6.07 8.72
C THR A 120 13.56 -5.31 7.68
N TYR A 121 14.24 -4.53 6.87
CA TYR A 121 13.65 -3.87 5.70
C TYR A 121 14.02 -4.64 4.44
N HIS A 122 13.04 -4.90 3.58
CA HIS A 122 13.22 -5.50 2.26
C HIS A 122 13.17 -4.41 1.20
N ALA A 123 14.34 -3.97 0.73
CA ALA A 123 14.47 -3.03 -0.36
C ALA A 123 14.71 -3.78 -1.67
N THR A 124 13.70 -3.84 -2.55
CA THR A 124 13.85 -4.48 -3.87
C THR A 124 14.63 -3.61 -4.85
N ALA A 125 14.68 -2.30 -4.58
CA ALA A 125 15.55 -1.34 -5.25
C ALA A 125 16.19 -0.44 -4.18
N PRO A 126 17.30 -0.87 -3.56
CA PRO A 126 17.97 -0.13 -2.50
C PRO A 126 18.66 1.13 -3.04
N HIS A 127 18.65 2.21 -2.24
CA HIS A 127 19.35 3.45 -2.54
C HIS A 127 20.22 3.91 -1.37
N ALA A 128 21.48 4.18 -1.68
CA ALA A 128 22.44 4.68 -0.72
C ALA A 128 22.06 6.05 -0.16
N ASN A 129 22.64 6.40 0.98
CA ASN A 129 22.47 7.69 1.66
C ASN A 129 21.01 8.04 1.92
N SER A 130 20.32 7.12 2.57
CA SER A 130 18.90 7.21 2.94
C SER A 130 18.72 7.31 4.45
N ASN A 131 17.64 7.95 4.89
CA ASN A 131 17.26 7.98 6.30
C ASN A 131 16.11 7.02 6.54
N PHE A 132 16.16 6.32 7.68
CA PHE A 132 15.10 5.43 8.14
C PHE A 132 14.65 5.87 9.52
N GLU A 133 13.36 6.19 9.64
CA GLU A 133 12.73 6.63 10.87
C GLU A 133 11.72 5.57 11.33
N PHE A 134 11.74 5.28 12.61
CA PHE A 134 10.85 4.29 13.24
C PHE A 134 10.08 4.94 14.37
N TYR A 135 8.79 4.69 14.36
CA TYR A 135 7.83 5.16 15.35
C TYR A 135 6.99 4.00 15.85
N ILE A 136 6.44 4.12 17.04
CA ILE A 136 5.46 3.18 17.58
C ILE A 136 4.26 3.95 18.11
N THR A 137 3.08 3.37 18.06
CA THR A 137 1.91 4.02 18.65
C THR A 137 2.07 4.20 20.15
N ARG A 138 1.53 5.32 20.69
CA ARG A 138 1.53 5.61 22.13
C ARG A 138 0.79 4.53 22.92
N GLU A 139 1.09 4.42 24.22
CA GLU A 139 0.31 3.57 25.12
C GLU A 139 -1.17 3.98 25.10
N GLY A 140 -2.07 2.99 25.21
CA GLY A 140 -3.51 3.21 25.14
C GLY A 140 -4.05 3.62 23.77
N TRP A 141 -3.25 3.50 22.70
CA TRP A 141 -3.77 3.65 21.34
C TRP A 141 -4.81 2.57 21.02
N ASN A 142 -5.88 2.97 20.31
CA ASN A 142 -6.97 2.07 19.93
C ASN A 142 -6.89 1.68 18.44
N PRO A 143 -6.68 0.41 18.09
CA PRO A 143 -6.55 -0.05 16.70
C PRO A 143 -7.83 0.09 15.86
N THR A 144 -8.98 0.33 16.50
CA THR A 144 -10.26 0.56 15.81
C THR A 144 -10.55 2.03 15.52
N MET A 145 -9.57 2.91 15.77
CA MET A 145 -9.64 4.33 15.46
C MET A 145 -8.66 4.70 14.35
N PRO A 146 -8.92 5.77 13.58
CA PRO A 146 -7.97 6.25 12.58
C PRO A 146 -6.60 6.52 13.19
N LEU A 147 -5.53 5.99 12.58
CA LEU A 147 -4.17 6.28 12.99
C LEU A 147 -3.82 7.73 12.68
N LYS A 148 -3.38 8.47 13.69
CA LYS A 148 -2.99 9.89 13.57
C LYS A 148 -1.50 10.06 13.79
N TRP A 149 -0.92 11.13 13.25
CA TRP A 149 0.46 11.50 13.53
C TRP A 149 0.72 11.75 15.02
N SER A 150 -0.30 12.25 15.76
CA SER A 150 -0.23 12.44 17.20
C SER A 150 -0.23 11.13 18.01
N ASP A 151 -0.59 10.01 17.40
CA ASP A 151 -0.51 8.69 18.04
C ASP A 151 0.90 8.10 17.97
N LEU A 152 1.79 8.64 17.14
CA LEU A 152 3.12 8.10 16.90
C LEU A 152 4.16 8.71 17.84
N VAL A 153 4.88 7.85 18.53
CA VAL A 153 6.05 8.17 19.37
C VAL A 153 7.29 7.72 18.64
N HIS A 154 8.25 8.63 18.48
CA HIS A 154 9.52 8.33 17.83
C HIS A 154 10.32 7.30 18.65
N VAL A 155 10.88 6.31 17.98
CA VAL A 155 11.72 5.27 18.58
C VAL A 155 13.18 5.45 18.18
N LYS A 156 13.48 5.54 16.88
CA LYS A 156 14.84 5.63 16.39
C LYS A 156 14.89 6.19 14.98
N THR A 157 15.95 6.93 14.67
CA THR A 157 16.34 7.32 13.31
C THR A 157 17.73 6.80 12.99
N PHE A 158 17.90 6.24 11.81
CA PHE A 158 19.17 5.88 11.21
C PHE A 158 19.40 6.74 9.98
N ASN A 159 20.36 7.67 10.07
CA ASN A 159 20.66 8.60 8.98
C ASN A 159 21.78 8.07 8.08
N GLY A 160 21.77 8.48 6.80
CA GLY A 160 22.85 8.22 5.86
C GLY A 160 23.09 6.73 5.59
N GLN A 161 22.06 5.92 5.64
CA GLN A 161 22.16 4.47 5.48
C GLN A 161 22.34 4.07 4.02
N ASN A 162 23.10 2.99 3.82
CA ASN A 162 23.28 2.34 2.52
C ASN A 162 22.60 0.96 2.57
N PRO A 163 21.26 0.89 2.40
CA PRO A 163 20.56 -0.37 2.49
C PRO A 163 20.97 -1.33 1.39
N THR A 164 20.90 -2.61 1.69
CA THR A 164 20.96 -3.72 0.73
C THR A 164 19.55 -4.29 0.55
N THR A 165 19.40 -5.36 -0.24
CA THR A 165 18.10 -6.03 -0.45
C THR A 165 17.41 -6.34 0.88
N PHE A 166 18.17 -6.81 1.88
CA PHE A 166 17.70 -6.97 3.25
C PHE A 166 18.64 -6.26 4.20
N THR A 167 18.13 -5.26 4.90
CA THR A 167 18.91 -4.50 5.87
C THR A 167 18.30 -4.66 7.26
N ASN A 168 19.17 -4.95 8.23
CA ASN A 168 18.77 -5.16 9.61
C ASN A 168 19.23 -3.98 10.47
N TRP A 169 18.34 -3.55 11.39
CA TRP A 169 18.69 -2.62 12.45
C TRP A 169 18.18 -3.14 13.79
N THR A 170 18.87 -2.79 14.83
CA THR A 170 18.46 -3.07 16.20
C THR A 170 17.89 -1.79 16.83
N ILE A 171 16.69 -1.89 17.37
CA ILE A 171 16.03 -0.82 18.13
C ILE A 171 15.71 -1.31 19.54
N ASN A 172 15.36 -0.38 20.43
CA ASN A 172 14.82 -0.70 21.73
C ASN A 172 13.33 -0.35 21.77
N LEU A 173 12.47 -1.38 21.80
CA LEU A 173 11.03 -1.18 21.89
C LEU A 173 10.66 -0.73 23.32
N PRO A 174 9.84 0.32 23.45
CA PRO A 174 9.41 0.79 24.78
C PRO A 174 8.45 -0.19 25.45
N GLN A 175 8.21 0.01 26.75
CA GLN A 175 7.15 -0.70 27.46
C GLN A 175 5.80 -0.36 26.83
N ARG A 176 5.08 -1.40 26.44
CA ARG A 176 3.73 -1.34 25.85
C ARG A 176 2.96 -2.58 26.25
N SER A 177 1.64 -2.52 26.13
CA SER A 177 0.73 -3.66 26.30
C SER A 177 -0.28 -3.74 25.16
N GLY A 178 -0.62 -4.97 24.73
CA GLY A 178 -1.57 -5.21 23.66
C GLY A 178 -1.03 -4.83 22.27
N ARG A 179 -1.94 -4.40 21.41
CA ARG A 179 -1.66 -4.17 19.99
C ARG A 179 -1.20 -2.74 19.70
N HIS A 180 -0.16 -2.66 18.89
CA HIS A 180 0.43 -1.41 18.45
C HIS A 180 0.79 -1.47 16.96
N ILE A 181 1.08 -0.32 16.36
CA ILE A 181 1.68 -0.21 15.03
C ILE A 181 3.10 0.29 15.18
N LEU A 182 4.05 -0.45 14.62
CA LEU A 182 5.37 0.05 14.30
C LEU A 182 5.29 0.69 12.92
N TYR A 183 5.49 2.01 12.87
CA TYR A 183 5.44 2.80 11.64
C TYR A 183 6.85 3.12 11.19
N SER A 184 7.16 2.95 9.91
CA SER A 184 8.46 3.33 9.37
C SER A 184 8.36 4.30 8.22
N ILE A 185 9.37 5.16 8.10
CA ILE A 185 9.58 6.05 6.96
C ILE A 185 10.99 5.78 6.42
N TRP A 186 11.10 5.47 5.14
CA TRP A 186 12.36 5.49 4.42
C TRP A 186 12.38 6.73 3.53
N GLN A 187 13.20 7.72 3.90
CA GLN A 187 13.38 8.96 3.14
C GLN A 187 14.68 8.91 2.35
N ARG A 188 14.61 9.06 1.05
CA ARG A 188 15.78 9.32 0.21
C ARG A 188 16.26 10.75 0.43
N VAL A 189 17.58 10.96 0.53
CA VAL A 189 18.19 12.28 0.73
C VAL A 189 19.13 12.69 -0.41
N VAL A 190 19.44 11.77 -1.32
CA VAL A 190 20.26 12.04 -2.50
C VAL A 190 19.55 11.54 -3.75
N GLY A 191 19.51 12.38 -4.77
CA GLY A 191 18.98 12.07 -6.10
C GLY A 191 17.46 12.00 -6.21
N SER A 192 16.71 12.12 -5.10
CA SER A 192 15.24 12.14 -5.09
C SER A 192 14.72 12.61 -3.74
N ASN A 193 13.50 13.15 -3.72
CA ASN A 193 12.73 13.50 -2.52
C ASN A 193 11.79 12.37 -2.07
N GLU A 194 11.88 11.21 -2.68
CA GLU A 194 10.95 10.09 -2.47
C GLU A 194 11.04 9.54 -1.05
N ALA A 195 9.87 9.19 -0.47
CA ALA A 195 9.83 8.48 0.79
C ALA A 195 8.80 7.33 0.76
N PHE A 196 9.10 6.26 1.49
CA PHE A 196 8.30 5.04 1.63
C PHE A 196 7.75 4.93 3.04
N TYR A 197 6.54 4.42 3.16
CA TYR A 197 5.81 4.36 4.43
C TYR A 197 5.30 2.96 4.70
N THR A 198 5.40 2.51 5.94
CA THR A 198 4.89 1.19 6.31
C THR A 198 4.21 1.19 7.67
N CYS A 199 3.13 0.44 7.80
CA CYS A 199 2.50 0.07 9.06
C CYS A 199 2.71 -1.42 9.28
N SER A 200 3.38 -1.78 10.36
CA SER A 200 3.55 -3.17 10.82
C SER A 200 2.82 -3.36 12.13
N ASP A 201 1.85 -4.25 12.17
CA ASP A 201 1.14 -4.54 13.42
C ASP A 201 1.98 -5.43 14.33
N VAL A 202 2.08 -5.04 15.59
CA VAL A 202 2.80 -5.77 16.64
C VAL A 202 1.91 -5.98 17.86
N ASP A 203 2.18 -7.03 18.63
CA ASP A 203 1.42 -7.36 19.84
C ASP A 203 2.37 -7.68 20.99
N PHE A 204 2.34 -6.84 22.02
CA PHE A 204 3.13 -6.97 23.22
C PHE A 204 2.54 -7.97 24.22
N GLY A 205 1.34 -8.49 23.97
CA GLY A 205 0.61 -9.28 24.96
C GLY A 205 0.14 -8.43 26.14
N GLY A 206 -0.52 -9.07 27.14
CA GLY A 206 -0.94 -8.39 28.39
C GLY A 206 -2.06 -7.37 28.22
N GLY A 207 -2.41 -6.98 27.01
CA GLY A 207 -3.63 -6.23 26.75
C GLY A 207 -4.82 -7.12 27.07
N ASN A 208 -5.80 -6.56 27.79
CA ASN A 208 -7.10 -7.22 27.84
C ASN A 208 -7.49 -7.49 26.38
N PRO A 209 -7.72 -8.75 25.94
CA PRO A 209 -8.21 -8.96 24.61
C PRO A 209 -9.55 -8.23 24.55
N THR A 210 -9.57 -7.03 23.98
CA THR A 210 -10.74 -6.59 23.27
C THR A 210 -10.78 -7.47 22.01
N THR A 211 -10.96 -8.79 22.24
CA THR A 211 -11.73 -9.56 21.31
C THR A 211 -12.97 -8.72 21.13
N PRO A 212 -13.30 -8.20 19.94
CA PRO A 212 -14.68 -7.83 19.72
C PRO A 212 -15.42 -9.10 20.10
N THR A 213 -16.02 -9.12 21.30
CA THR A 213 -17.13 -10.02 21.56
C THR A 213 -17.95 -9.81 20.31
N PRO A 214 -18.17 -10.83 19.46
CA PRO A 214 -19.07 -10.66 18.34
C PRO A 214 -20.27 -10.01 19.00
N THR A 215 -20.46 -8.70 18.70
CA THR A 215 -21.69 -8.01 19.09
C THR A 215 -22.72 -9.01 18.69
N PRO A 216 -23.54 -9.56 19.64
CA PRO A 216 -24.52 -10.54 19.24
C PRO A 216 -25.17 -9.89 18.06
N THR A 217 -24.89 -10.45 16.88
CA THR A 217 -25.54 -10.03 15.64
C THR A 217 -26.97 -9.99 16.09
N PRO A 218 -27.64 -8.80 16.12
CA PRO A 218 -29.03 -8.77 16.53
C PRO A 218 -29.60 -9.93 15.74
N THR A 219 -30.15 -10.93 16.45
CA THR A 219 -30.75 -12.10 15.83
C THR A 219 -31.64 -11.48 14.81
N ALA A 220 -31.18 -11.47 13.56
CA ALA A 220 -31.91 -10.84 12.50
C ALA A 220 -33.27 -11.54 12.59
N THR A 221 -34.28 -10.82 13.03
CA THR A 221 -35.63 -11.15 12.68
C THR A 221 -35.54 -11.55 11.24
N PRO A 222 -35.91 -12.79 10.85
CA PRO A 222 -35.65 -13.27 9.50
C PRO A 222 -36.15 -12.19 8.55
N THR A 223 -35.22 -11.37 8.07
CA THR A 223 -35.49 -10.48 6.95
C THR A 223 -35.91 -11.44 5.88
N PRO A 224 -37.09 -11.30 5.28
CA PRO A 224 -37.52 -12.21 4.24
C PRO A 224 -36.37 -12.35 3.29
N THR A 225 -35.88 -13.59 3.12
CA THR A 225 -34.89 -13.96 2.14
C THR A 225 -35.23 -13.18 0.90
N PRO A 226 -34.34 -12.29 0.38
CA PRO A 226 -34.62 -11.63 -0.87
C PRO A 226 -34.89 -12.73 -1.86
N THR A 227 -36.12 -12.87 -2.27
CA THR A 227 -36.54 -13.70 -3.40
C THR A 227 -35.51 -13.43 -4.48
N PRO A 228 -34.84 -14.43 -5.07
CA PRO A 228 -33.87 -14.21 -6.11
C PRO A 228 -34.52 -13.32 -7.16
N THR A 229 -34.14 -12.05 -7.13
CA THR A 229 -34.57 -11.10 -8.18
C THR A 229 -34.02 -11.66 -9.46
N ALA A 230 -34.92 -11.95 -10.38
CA ALA A 230 -34.62 -12.52 -11.68
C ALA A 230 -33.38 -11.84 -12.28
N SER A 231 -32.45 -12.65 -12.83
CA SER A 231 -31.38 -12.20 -13.72
C SER A 231 -31.85 -11.01 -14.53
N GLN A 232 -31.21 -9.85 -14.38
CA GLN A 232 -31.51 -8.69 -15.22
C GLN A 232 -31.00 -8.97 -16.63
N SER A 233 -31.76 -9.77 -17.40
CA SER A 233 -31.53 -9.95 -18.83
C SER A 233 -32.05 -8.71 -19.54
N GLY A 234 -31.15 -7.84 -20.03
CA GLY A 234 -31.51 -6.81 -21.02
C GLY A 234 -31.62 -5.37 -20.53
N GLY A 235 -31.18 -5.03 -19.32
CA GLY A 235 -31.16 -3.63 -18.86
C GLY A 235 -29.97 -2.82 -19.41
N THR A 236 -30.08 -1.48 -19.38
CA THR A 236 -28.94 -0.60 -19.66
C THR A 236 -27.97 -0.64 -18.48
N TRP A 237 -26.66 -0.73 -18.77
CA TRP A 237 -25.63 -0.68 -17.72
C TRP A 237 -25.74 0.60 -16.87
N ARG A 238 -25.54 0.45 -15.56
CA ARG A 238 -25.55 1.58 -14.61
C ARG A 238 -24.50 1.37 -13.52
N ALA A 239 -23.74 2.43 -13.21
CA ALA A 239 -22.91 2.48 -12.02
C ALA A 239 -23.75 2.28 -10.74
N GLY A 240 -23.20 1.62 -9.72
CA GLY A 240 -23.89 1.28 -8.47
C GLY A 240 -24.77 0.03 -8.54
N THR A 241 -24.94 -0.58 -9.71
CA THR A 241 -25.73 -1.81 -9.89
C THR A 241 -24.84 -3.04 -9.64
N ALA A 242 -25.35 -4.00 -8.86
CA ALA A 242 -24.71 -5.30 -8.68
C ALA A 242 -25.07 -6.22 -9.86
N TYR A 243 -24.06 -6.70 -10.56
CA TYR A 243 -24.18 -7.66 -11.67
C TYR A 243 -23.60 -9.01 -11.28
N ARG A 244 -24.20 -10.08 -11.81
CA ARG A 244 -23.78 -11.46 -11.61
C ARG A 244 -23.21 -12.02 -12.92
N VAL A 245 -22.41 -13.06 -12.81
CA VAL A 245 -21.93 -13.80 -14.00
C VAL A 245 -23.12 -14.25 -14.84
N GLY A 246 -23.10 -13.90 -16.14
CA GLY A 246 -24.15 -14.19 -17.10
C GLY A 246 -25.20 -13.09 -17.25
N ASP A 247 -25.23 -12.07 -16.40
CA ASP A 247 -26.13 -10.90 -16.60
C ASP A 247 -25.78 -10.17 -17.89
N ARG A 248 -26.80 -9.79 -18.65
CA ARG A 248 -26.62 -9.05 -19.91
C ARG A 248 -27.11 -7.63 -19.76
N VAL A 249 -26.32 -6.70 -20.30
CA VAL A 249 -26.60 -5.27 -20.30
C VAL A 249 -26.37 -4.67 -21.66
N THR A 250 -27.05 -3.56 -21.94
CA THR A 250 -26.76 -2.73 -23.11
C THR A 250 -25.93 -1.51 -22.69
N TYR A 251 -24.94 -1.16 -23.50
CA TYR A 251 -24.18 0.07 -23.35
C TYR A 251 -23.80 0.61 -24.74
N ASN A 252 -24.15 1.87 -25.03
CA ASN A 252 -23.94 2.49 -26.34
C ASN A 252 -24.46 1.62 -27.52
N GLY A 253 -25.64 1.00 -27.36
CA GLY A 253 -26.28 0.19 -28.38
C GLY A 253 -25.66 -1.21 -28.61
N LEU A 254 -24.69 -1.60 -27.79
CA LEU A 254 -24.05 -2.92 -27.82
C LEU A 254 -24.43 -3.74 -26.60
N THR A 255 -24.52 -5.06 -26.76
CA THR A 255 -24.84 -5.97 -25.67
C THR A 255 -23.56 -6.58 -25.09
N TYR A 256 -23.50 -6.65 -23.76
CA TYR A 256 -22.40 -7.23 -23.00
C TYR A 256 -22.92 -8.21 -21.97
N GLU A 257 -22.14 -9.25 -21.72
CA GLU A 257 -22.40 -10.25 -20.69
C GLU A 257 -21.37 -10.14 -19.56
N CYS A 258 -21.83 -10.11 -18.32
CA CYS A 258 -20.99 -10.03 -17.13
C CYS A 258 -20.20 -11.35 -16.98
N THR A 259 -18.88 -11.26 -16.92
CA THR A 259 -17.96 -12.40 -16.75
C THR A 259 -17.56 -12.64 -15.31
N GLN A 260 -17.67 -11.61 -14.45
CA GLN A 260 -17.36 -11.68 -13.02
C GLN A 260 -18.40 -10.90 -12.23
N ALA A 261 -18.93 -11.50 -11.15
CA ALA A 261 -19.90 -10.83 -10.28
C ALA A 261 -19.24 -9.60 -9.62
N HIS A 262 -19.87 -8.42 -9.77
CA HIS A 262 -19.36 -7.17 -9.23
C HIS A 262 -20.46 -6.13 -9.04
N THR A 263 -20.19 -5.10 -8.26
CA THR A 263 -21.00 -3.87 -8.26
C THR A 263 -20.31 -2.86 -9.16
N ALA A 264 -20.96 -2.43 -10.23
CA ALA A 264 -20.38 -1.54 -11.23
C ALA A 264 -20.04 -0.16 -10.64
N LEU A 265 -18.90 0.37 -10.96
CA LEU A 265 -18.46 1.72 -10.60
C LEU A 265 -18.39 2.60 -11.84
N THR A 266 -18.44 3.91 -11.64
CA THR A 266 -18.14 4.89 -12.71
C THR A 266 -16.73 4.61 -13.24
N GLY A 267 -16.56 4.52 -14.56
CA GLY A 267 -15.32 4.11 -15.20
C GLY A 267 -15.25 2.60 -15.53
N TRP A 268 -16.22 1.81 -15.02
CA TRP A 268 -16.30 0.36 -15.30
C TRP A 268 -17.33 0.00 -16.36
N GLU A 269 -17.56 0.94 -17.27
CA GLU A 269 -18.43 0.72 -18.43
C GLU A 269 -17.93 -0.48 -19.26
N PRO A 270 -18.83 -1.32 -19.80
CA PRO A 270 -18.46 -2.57 -20.46
C PRO A 270 -17.31 -2.51 -21.49
N PRO A 271 -17.17 -1.46 -22.31
CA PRO A 271 -16.05 -1.37 -23.24
C PRO A 271 -14.69 -1.14 -22.55
N ASN A 272 -14.69 -0.58 -21.33
CA ASN A 272 -13.48 -0.14 -20.64
C ASN A 272 -12.84 -1.26 -19.79
N VAL A 273 -13.63 -2.31 -19.44
CA VAL A 273 -13.18 -3.35 -18.49
C VAL A 273 -13.51 -4.74 -19.05
N ALA A 274 -12.71 -5.18 -20.02
CA ALA A 274 -12.87 -6.49 -20.68
C ALA A 274 -12.77 -7.69 -19.71
N ALA A 275 -12.16 -7.52 -18.53
CA ALA A 275 -12.13 -8.55 -17.50
C ALA A 275 -13.52 -8.81 -16.87
N LEU A 276 -14.38 -7.79 -16.81
CA LEU A 276 -15.71 -7.86 -16.20
C LEU A 276 -16.83 -8.09 -17.22
N TRP A 277 -16.59 -7.78 -18.50
CA TRP A 277 -17.60 -7.76 -19.54
C TRP A 277 -17.10 -8.39 -20.84
N ARG A 278 -17.90 -9.24 -21.41
CA ARG A 278 -17.70 -9.78 -22.75
C ARG A 278 -18.79 -9.27 -23.69
N ARG A 279 -18.41 -8.74 -24.82
CA ARG A 279 -19.38 -8.38 -25.88
C ARG A 279 -20.03 -9.63 -26.47
N VAL A 280 -21.35 -9.64 -26.62
CA VAL A 280 -22.16 -10.74 -27.15
C VAL A 280 -23.06 -10.29 -28.28
#